data_5ee2fa1b1b826ec6229a7ca382321b34
#
_entry.id   5ee2fa1b1b826ec6229a7ca382321b34
#
_cell.length_a   1.000
_cell.length_b   1.000
_cell.length_c   1.000
_cell.angle_alpha   90.00
_cell.angle_beta   90.00
_cell.angle_gamma   90.00
#
_symmetry.space_group_name_H-M   'P 1'
#
loop_
_entity.id
_entity.type
_entity.pdbx_description
1 polymer ?
#
loop_
_entity_poly.entity_id
_entity_poly.type
_entity_poly.pdbx_seq_one_letter_code
_entity_poly.pdbx_strand_id
1 'polypeptide(L)'
;MQRNIQIGDKIVPMSASAVTPIIFKKITGKDLIKGVRDLNKTATEGGDVDMEFIAQMAWVMAREADKQIAPFEEWLEQFEMFDIVDALGQIMELWNLNSRQASFPAKK
;
A
#
# COMPACT_ATOMS: atom_id res chain seq x y z
N MET A 1 -0.59 -10.66 6.84
CA MET A 1 -1.31 -9.85 7.84
C MET A 1 -2.38 -9.03 7.14
N GLN A 2 -3.55 -9.00 7.72
CA GLN A 2 -4.69 -8.33 7.10
C GLN A 2 -5.33 -7.34 8.07
N ARG A 3 -5.79 -6.21 7.54
CA ARG A 3 -6.51 -5.20 8.30
C ARG A 3 -7.57 -4.55 7.45
N ASN A 4 -8.57 -3.98 8.11
CA ASN A 4 -9.56 -3.15 7.45
C ASN A 4 -9.07 -1.72 7.48
N ILE A 5 -8.89 -1.13 6.32
CA ILE A 5 -8.38 0.22 6.17
C ILE A 5 -9.54 1.13 5.77
N GLN A 6 -9.69 2.24 6.46
CA GLN A 6 -10.74 3.18 6.10
C GLN A 6 -10.23 4.14 5.02
N ILE A 7 -10.93 4.15 3.89
CA ILE A 7 -10.62 5.05 2.78
C ILE A 7 -11.88 5.88 2.52
N GLY A 8 -11.86 7.14 2.94
CA GLY A 8 -13.04 7.97 2.89
C GLY A 8 -14.11 7.40 3.81
N ASP A 9 -15.28 7.13 3.25
CA ASP A 9 -16.39 6.55 4.02
C ASP A 9 -16.50 5.03 3.82
N LYS A 10 -15.50 4.40 3.22
CA LYS A 10 -15.52 2.98 2.94
C LYS A 10 -14.48 2.24 3.76
N ILE A 11 -14.81 0.99 4.11
CA ILE A 11 -13.88 0.10 4.78
C ILE A 11 -13.36 -0.90 3.75
N VAL A 12 -12.06 -0.92 3.56
CA VAL A 12 -11.42 -1.76 2.53
C VAL A 12 -10.48 -2.75 3.20
N PRO A 13 -10.74 -4.05 3.11
CA PRO A 13 -9.79 -5.04 3.63
C PRO A 13 -8.52 -5.02 2.79
N MET A 14 -7.38 -5.01 3.45
CA MET A 14 -6.08 -5.06 2.80
C MET A 14 -5.19 -6.07 3.49
N SER A 15 -4.30 -6.67 2.72
CA SER A 15 -3.39 -7.68 3.22
C SER A 15 -1.98 -7.39 2.73
N ALA A 16 -1.00 -7.64 3.59
CA ALA A 16 0.42 -7.51 3.24
C ALA A 16 1.15 -8.76 3.69
N SER A 17 1.99 -9.30 2.82
CA SER A 17 2.75 -10.52 3.09
C SER A 17 4.03 -10.50 2.26
N ALA A 18 4.79 -11.59 2.33
CA ALA A 18 6.02 -11.72 1.57
C ALA A 18 5.76 -11.69 0.05
N VAL A 19 4.55 -12.06 -0.37
CA VAL A 19 4.24 -12.09 -1.79
C VAL A 19 3.85 -10.71 -2.33
N THR A 20 3.48 -9.78 -1.45
CA THR A 20 3.02 -8.46 -1.88
C THR A 20 4.01 -7.73 -2.79
N PRO A 21 5.31 -7.63 -2.44
CA PRO A 21 6.26 -6.96 -3.34
C PRO A 21 6.41 -7.65 -4.68
N ILE A 22 6.30 -8.96 -4.70
CA ILE A 22 6.44 -9.74 -5.92
C ILE A 22 5.28 -9.47 -6.86
N ILE A 23 4.06 -9.51 -6.32
CA ILE A 23 2.87 -9.24 -7.13
C ILE A 23 2.86 -7.78 -7.59
N PHE A 24 3.26 -6.87 -6.72
CA PHE A 24 3.32 -5.46 -7.07
C PHE A 24 4.22 -5.25 -8.29
N LYS A 25 5.40 -5.88 -8.28
CA LYS A 25 6.32 -5.75 -9.40
C LYS A 25 5.75 -6.36 -10.68
N LYS A 26 5.07 -7.49 -10.56
CA LYS A 26 4.46 -8.13 -11.74
C LYS A 26 3.40 -7.25 -12.38
N ILE A 27 2.62 -6.55 -11.56
CA ILE A 27 1.51 -5.76 -12.06
C ILE A 27 1.96 -4.37 -12.53
N THR A 28 2.84 -3.73 -11.77
CA THR A 28 3.21 -2.34 -12.02
C THR A 28 4.57 -2.16 -12.67
N GLY A 29 5.43 -3.17 -12.59
CA GLY A 29 6.82 -3.04 -13.03
C GLY A 29 7.70 -2.30 -12.05
N LYS A 30 7.16 -1.88 -10.91
CA LYS A 30 7.88 -1.07 -9.93
C LYS A 30 8.29 -1.90 -8.72
N ASP A 31 9.33 -1.44 -8.02
CA ASP A 31 9.83 -2.05 -6.80
C ASP A 31 9.09 -1.47 -5.60
N LEU A 32 8.27 -2.27 -4.94
CA LEU A 32 7.47 -1.79 -3.81
C LEU A 32 8.34 -1.34 -2.63
N ILE A 33 9.38 -2.11 -2.32
CA ILE A 33 10.23 -1.80 -1.17
C ILE A 33 10.95 -0.47 -1.38
N LYS A 34 11.49 -0.28 -2.58
CA LYS A 34 12.15 0.98 -2.91
C LYS A 34 11.16 2.14 -2.87
N GLY A 35 9.96 1.93 -3.41
CA GLY A 35 8.93 2.97 -3.41
C GLY A 35 8.51 3.37 -2.00
N VAL A 36 8.37 2.40 -1.11
CA VAL A 36 8.02 2.69 0.29
C VAL A 36 9.14 3.48 0.96
N ARG A 37 10.38 3.11 0.67
CA ARG A 37 11.54 3.84 1.21
C ARG A 37 11.54 5.28 0.73
N ASP A 38 11.23 5.49 -0.56
CA ASP A 38 11.16 6.83 -1.12
C ASP A 38 10.03 7.65 -0.50
N LEU A 39 8.89 7.00 -0.21
CA LEU A 39 7.79 7.69 0.47
C LEU A 39 8.19 8.13 1.88
N ASN A 40 8.88 7.27 2.62
CA ASN A 40 9.34 7.62 3.95
C ASN A 40 10.33 8.77 3.90
N LYS A 41 11.20 8.77 2.92
CA LYS A 41 12.16 9.85 2.73
C LYS A 41 11.46 11.17 2.43
N THR A 42 10.46 11.13 1.55
CA THR A 42 9.68 12.31 1.21
C THR A 42 8.95 12.86 2.43
N ALA A 43 8.39 11.98 3.25
CA ALA A 43 7.70 12.40 4.47
C ALA A 43 8.64 13.10 5.45
N THR A 44 9.92 12.71 5.45
CA THR A 44 10.92 13.27 6.37
C THR A 44 11.57 14.53 5.80
N GLU A 45 11.91 14.53 4.52
CA GLU A 45 12.71 15.58 3.91
C GLU A 45 11.91 16.54 3.04
N GLY A 46 10.62 16.23 2.82
CA GLY A 46 9.80 17.01 1.92
C GLY A 46 9.95 16.56 0.48
N GLY A 47 9.13 17.12 -0.39
CA GLY A 47 9.14 16.76 -1.79
C GLY A 47 7.76 16.29 -2.24
N ASP A 48 7.67 15.90 -3.51
CA ASP A 48 6.41 15.48 -4.09
C ASP A 48 6.13 14.02 -3.82
N VAL A 49 4.87 13.72 -3.53
CA VAL A 49 4.41 12.37 -3.29
C VAL A 49 3.93 11.77 -4.60
N ASP A 50 4.35 10.54 -4.91
CA ASP A 50 3.90 9.84 -6.11
C ASP A 50 2.52 9.22 -5.84
N MET A 51 1.47 9.92 -6.26
CA MET A 51 0.10 9.49 -6.04
C MET A 51 -0.20 8.16 -6.73
N GLU A 52 0.34 7.97 -7.93
CA GLU A 52 0.10 6.72 -8.64
C GLU A 52 0.67 5.53 -7.87
N PHE A 53 1.87 5.70 -7.31
CA PHE A 53 2.48 4.63 -6.53
C PHE A 53 1.62 4.28 -5.32
N ILE A 54 1.14 5.31 -4.60
CA ILE A 54 0.31 5.09 -3.41
C ILE A 54 -0.96 4.35 -3.79
N ALA A 55 -1.61 4.79 -4.87
CA ALA A 55 -2.85 4.16 -5.33
C ALA A 55 -2.61 2.71 -5.76
N GLN A 56 -1.51 2.45 -6.45
CA GLN A 56 -1.16 1.10 -6.88
C GLN A 56 -0.87 0.19 -5.68
N MET A 57 -0.16 0.71 -4.69
CA MET A 57 0.12 -0.05 -3.48
C MET A 57 -1.17 -0.42 -2.76
N ALA A 58 -2.08 0.55 -2.61
CA ALA A 58 -3.35 0.32 -1.96
C ALA A 58 -4.15 -0.74 -2.70
N TRP A 59 -4.22 -0.64 -4.04
CA TRP A 59 -4.98 -1.59 -4.84
C TRP A 59 -4.41 -3.00 -4.75
N VAL A 60 -3.09 -3.14 -4.82
CA VAL A 60 -2.46 -4.47 -4.74
C VAL A 60 -2.73 -5.11 -3.39
N MET A 61 -2.66 -4.33 -2.31
CA MET A 61 -2.94 -4.87 -0.99
C MET A 61 -4.41 -5.21 -0.81
N ALA A 62 -5.31 -4.43 -1.40
CA ALA A 62 -6.74 -4.75 -1.38
C ALA A 62 -7.01 -6.01 -2.20
N ARG A 63 -6.36 -6.15 -3.34
CA ARG A 63 -6.49 -7.34 -4.18
C ARG A 63 -5.96 -8.59 -3.48
N GLU A 64 -4.94 -8.44 -2.68
CA GLU A 64 -4.41 -9.58 -1.94
C GLU A 64 -5.42 -10.07 -0.91
N ALA A 65 -6.18 -9.16 -0.30
CA ALA A 65 -7.22 -9.53 0.66
C ALA A 65 -8.48 -10.06 -0.03
N ASP A 66 -8.80 -9.54 -1.23
CA ASP A 66 -10.01 -9.94 -1.96
C ASP A 66 -9.70 -9.91 -3.46
N LYS A 67 -9.49 -11.08 -4.04
CA LYS A 67 -9.07 -11.20 -5.44
C LYS A 67 -10.16 -10.87 -6.44
N GLN A 68 -11.36 -10.61 -5.97
CA GLN A 68 -12.48 -10.30 -6.85
C GLN A 68 -12.75 -8.81 -6.99
N ILE A 69 -11.89 -7.96 -6.47
CA ILE A 69 -12.09 -6.52 -6.60
C ILE A 69 -11.93 -6.08 -8.05
N ALA A 70 -12.50 -4.92 -8.37
CA ALA A 70 -12.48 -4.37 -9.72
C ALA A 70 -11.05 -4.08 -10.18
N PRO A 71 -10.83 -3.96 -11.50
CA PRO A 71 -9.54 -3.52 -12.01
C PRO A 71 -9.14 -2.17 -11.44
N PHE A 72 -7.84 -1.88 -11.50
CA PHE A 72 -7.25 -0.75 -10.80
C PHE A 72 -7.99 0.58 -11.01
N GLU A 73 -8.18 0.97 -12.26
CA GLU A 73 -8.78 2.29 -12.52
C GLU A 73 -10.24 2.34 -12.09
N GLU A 74 -10.98 1.26 -12.35
CA GLU A 74 -12.37 1.18 -11.94
C GLU A 74 -12.51 1.20 -10.42
N TRP A 75 -11.60 0.50 -9.73
CA TRP A 75 -11.58 0.47 -8.28
C TRP A 75 -11.32 1.86 -7.71
N LEU A 76 -10.40 2.62 -8.33
CA LEU A 76 -10.06 3.95 -7.86
C LEU A 76 -11.20 4.94 -8.02
N GLU A 77 -12.06 4.75 -9.02
CA GLU A 77 -13.13 5.70 -9.29
C GLU A 77 -14.15 5.80 -8.16
N GLN A 78 -14.19 4.83 -7.27
CA GLN A 78 -15.13 4.88 -6.15
C GLN A 78 -14.66 5.80 -5.01
N PHE A 79 -13.45 6.31 -5.08
CA PHE A 79 -12.87 7.15 -4.01
C PHE A 79 -12.63 8.56 -4.51
N GLU A 80 -12.65 9.52 -3.56
CA GLU A 80 -12.23 10.88 -3.86
C GLU A 80 -10.70 10.93 -3.91
N MET A 81 -10.18 11.96 -4.61
CA MET A 81 -8.75 12.08 -4.84
C MET A 81 -7.93 11.97 -3.55
N PHE A 82 -8.35 12.66 -2.50
CA PHE A 82 -7.56 12.73 -1.28
C PHE A 82 -7.84 11.60 -0.29
N ASP A 83 -8.87 10.78 -0.56
CA ASP A 83 -9.19 9.67 0.34
C ASP A 83 -8.02 8.69 0.44
N ILE A 84 -7.39 8.39 -0.68
CA ILE A 84 -6.25 7.46 -0.70
C ILE A 84 -5.07 8.06 0.04
N VAL A 85 -4.79 9.35 -0.17
CA VAL A 85 -3.69 10.01 0.54
C VAL A 85 -3.93 10.04 2.04
N ASP A 86 -5.17 10.35 2.45
CA ASP A 86 -5.51 10.38 3.86
C ASP A 86 -5.38 9.00 4.51
N ALA A 87 -5.58 7.94 3.73
CA ALA A 87 -5.45 6.58 4.24
C ALA A 87 -4.00 6.10 4.27
N LEU A 88 -3.07 6.86 3.69
CA LEU A 88 -1.69 6.40 3.54
C LEU A 88 -1.07 5.99 4.88
N GLY A 89 -1.35 6.71 5.94
CA GLY A 89 -0.81 6.37 7.25
C GLY A 89 -1.20 4.96 7.69
N GLN A 90 -2.46 4.60 7.49
CA GLN A 90 -2.93 3.25 7.83
C GLN A 90 -2.32 2.19 6.92
N ILE A 91 -2.19 2.50 5.64
CA ILE A 91 -1.59 1.58 4.67
C ILE A 91 -0.13 1.33 5.02
N MET A 92 0.61 2.38 5.33
CA MET A 92 2.01 2.27 5.72
C MET A 92 2.17 1.53 7.04
N GLU A 93 1.24 1.73 7.97
CA GLU A 93 1.29 1.00 9.23
C GLU A 93 1.15 -0.50 9.00
N LEU A 94 0.20 -0.90 8.14
CA LEU A 94 0.04 -2.31 7.80
C LEU A 94 1.31 -2.87 7.18
N TRP A 95 1.90 -2.14 6.25
CA TRP A 95 3.14 -2.54 5.61
C TRP A 95 4.28 -2.66 6.62
N ASN A 96 4.41 -1.67 7.50
CA ASN A 96 5.49 -1.67 8.51
C ASN A 96 5.36 -2.83 9.48
N LEU A 97 4.13 -3.18 9.87
CA LEU A 97 3.93 -4.33 10.75
C LEU A 97 4.39 -5.62 10.09
N ASN A 98 4.03 -5.80 8.81
CA ASN A 98 4.47 -6.96 8.06
C ASN A 98 6.00 -6.97 7.91
N SER A 99 6.56 -5.81 7.61
CA SER A 99 8.00 -5.67 7.44
C SER A 99 8.77 -5.99 8.72
N ARG A 100 8.24 -5.57 9.86
CA ARG A 100 8.87 -5.84 11.14
C ARG A 100 8.88 -7.33 11.45
N GLN A 101 7.83 -8.04 11.08
CA GLN A 101 7.78 -9.47 11.26
C GLN A 101 8.75 -10.19 10.34
N ALA A 102 8.96 -9.64 9.15
CA ALA A 102 9.85 -10.23 8.19
C ALA A 102 11.31 -9.99 8.52
N SER A 103 11.61 -8.85 9.13
CA SER A 103 13.02 -8.47 9.31
C SER A 103 13.68 -9.10 10.50
N PHE A 104 13.16 -9.49 11.38
CA PHE A 104 13.80 -10.05 12.47
C PHE A 104 15.17 -9.85 12.67
N PRO A 105 15.12 -10.13 13.02
CA PRO A 105 15.89 -9.91 13.63
C PRO A 105 17.04 -9.75 13.73
N ALA A 106 17.02 -9.74 13.41
CA ALA A 106 18.15 -9.65 13.44
C ALA A 106 18.82 -8.72 14.23
N LYS A 107 18.68 -8.51 14.54
CA LYS A 107 19.12 -7.88 14.98
C LYS A 107 19.38 -7.80 15.91
N LYS A 108 19.45 -8.09 16.15
CA LYS A 108 19.62 -8.07 16.83
C LYS A 108 20.00 -7.88 17.08
#